data_4bba28e0fa058f7e80fbdfeeef11414b
#
_entry.id   4bba28e0fa058f7e80fbdfeeef11414b
#
_cell.length_a   1.000
_cell.length_b   1.000
_cell.length_c   1.000
_cell.angle_alpha   90.00
_cell.angle_beta   90.00
_cell.angle_gamma   90.00
#
_symmetry.space_group_name_H-M   'P 1'
#
loop_
_entity.id
_entity.type
_entity.pdbx_description
1 polymer ?
#
loop_
_entity_poly.entity_id
_entity_poly.type
_entity_poly.pdbx_seq_one_letter_code
_entity_poly.pdbx_strand_id
1 'polypeptide(L)'
;MKRKRICAWFITLAMLLTMLPSALAASFADTRGHWAEDAISRWSDRGVIQGHNGDFEPDSAITRADMAVIIDRIMDYQTKAENKFSDLDNAYYKDPILRVAQAGVMQGDGKNVRPKDKITREEAVSMLARALSVTAGGSSTSFADNSRISSWAMANVAAFAKNGYIAGRSGNRFEPQANITRAEVVKLLDNMISDYITESGTVTPKGTGIVIVKASGVTLNKAKLSGTVIRGGKAGEVKATGCEITGKVVKIHNSTLTTGSTGGSSGGSSGGSSSTPAAPSAYPLPKGQETSKSLGVFNYDMTYFVTLTAQDGADIYYEIAEGADKAAVPTTASKKFDTYQYRQIEITQPTASAKGPVTKTYNVKAVAVKNGRTSSVANWNYDVTSIPHHELKVGVPKDWNGSDVPNVTLIQDYDSDKMYLVEGTTEVLY
;
A
#
# COMPACT_ATOMS: atom_id res chain seq x y z
N MET A 1 -42.73 22.74 -50.79
CA MET A 1 -42.47 22.70 -49.32
C MET A 1 -41.67 21.43 -48.84
N LYS A 2 -41.66 20.35 -49.53
CA LYS A 2 -40.94 19.09 -49.08
C LYS A 2 -39.41 19.17 -49.16
N ARG A 3 -38.84 19.89 -50.14
CA ARG A 3 -37.36 20.00 -50.30
C ARG A 3 -36.66 20.83 -49.21
N LYS A 4 -37.31 21.84 -48.66
CA LYS A 4 -36.70 22.67 -47.55
C LYS A 4 -36.63 21.94 -46.21
N ARG A 5 -37.50 20.95 -45.96
CA ARG A 5 -37.47 20.13 -44.71
C ARG A 5 -36.38 19.08 -44.73
N ILE A 6 -36.02 18.56 -45.88
CA ILE A 6 -34.94 17.54 -46.02
C ILE A 6 -33.55 18.16 -45.77
N CYS A 7 -33.30 19.39 -46.27
CA CYS A 7 -32.05 20.08 -46.01
C CYS A 7 -31.87 20.46 -44.52
N ALA A 8 -32.95 20.80 -43.80
CA ALA A 8 -32.89 21.11 -42.37
C ALA A 8 -32.50 19.86 -41.55
N TRP A 9 -32.96 18.68 -41.91
CA TRP A 9 -32.60 17.42 -41.24
C TRP A 9 -31.14 17.02 -41.47
N PHE A 10 -30.57 17.26 -42.65
CA PHE A 10 -29.17 17.00 -42.94
C PHE A 10 -28.23 17.98 -42.22
N ILE A 11 -28.64 19.20 -42.06
CA ILE A 11 -27.87 20.22 -41.34
C ILE A 11 -27.85 19.93 -39.81
N THR A 12 -28.99 19.52 -39.23
CA THR A 12 -29.05 19.11 -37.80
C THR A 12 -28.31 17.83 -37.55
N LEU A 13 -28.35 16.85 -38.44
CA LEU A 13 -27.58 15.61 -38.31
C LEU A 13 -26.06 15.86 -38.46
N ALA A 14 -25.68 16.76 -39.41
CA ALA A 14 -24.27 17.14 -39.56
C ALA A 14 -23.76 17.95 -38.35
N MET A 15 -24.58 18.82 -37.72
CA MET A 15 -24.22 19.51 -36.48
C MET A 15 -24.16 18.60 -35.25
N LEU A 16 -25.00 17.55 -35.18
CA LEU A 16 -24.88 16.55 -34.10
C LEU A 16 -23.62 15.68 -34.22
N LEU A 17 -23.14 15.45 -35.46
CA LEU A 17 -21.94 14.64 -35.69
C LEU A 17 -20.63 15.40 -35.37
N THR A 18 -20.69 16.74 -35.32
CA THR A 18 -19.52 17.57 -34.97
C THR A 18 -19.38 17.83 -33.47
N MET A 19 -20.33 17.37 -32.63
CA MET A 19 -20.30 17.49 -31.17
C MET A 19 -19.87 16.19 -30.45
N LEU A 20 -19.33 15.21 -31.16
CA LEU A 20 -18.57 14.17 -30.49
C LEU A 20 -17.28 14.85 -29.98
N PRO A 21 -17.06 14.93 -28.67
CA PRO A 21 -15.74 15.30 -28.20
C PRO A 21 -14.82 14.20 -28.71
N SER A 22 -14.00 14.50 -29.70
CA SER A 22 -12.82 13.69 -29.94
C SER A 22 -12.04 13.76 -28.63
N ALA A 23 -12.17 12.75 -27.79
CA ALA A 23 -11.16 12.50 -26.78
C ALA A 23 -9.87 12.25 -27.57
N LEU A 24 -9.17 13.36 -27.90
CA LEU A 24 -7.77 13.26 -28.31
C LEU A 24 -7.10 12.57 -27.13
N ALA A 25 -6.77 11.29 -27.32
CA ALA A 25 -5.89 10.58 -26.42
C ALA A 25 -4.70 11.53 -26.14
N ALA A 26 -4.40 11.77 -24.88
CA ALA A 26 -3.30 12.63 -24.52
C ALA A 26 -2.00 11.96 -25.00
N SER A 27 -1.57 12.32 -26.20
CA SER A 27 -0.29 11.84 -26.75
C SER A 27 0.78 12.85 -26.39
N PHE A 28 1.76 12.41 -25.63
CA PHE A 28 2.95 13.19 -25.33
C PHE A 28 3.96 13.01 -26.47
N ALA A 29 4.62 14.10 -26.87
CA ALA A 29 5.54 14.05 -28.02
C ALA A 29 6.74 13.11 -27.76
N ASP A 30 7.20 13.07 -26.52
CA ASP A 30 8.38 12.33 -26.05
C ASP A 30 8.10 10.84 -25.72
N THR A 31 6.84 10.39 -25.84
CA THR A 31 6.51 8.98 -25.61
C THR A 31 6.37 8.17 -26.89
N ARG A 32 6.44 8.83 -28.05
CA ARG A 32 6.27 8.15 -29.34
C ARG A 32 7.36 7.12 -29.59
N GLY A 33 6.97 5.86 -29.77
CA GLY A 33 7.90 4.73 -29.94
C GLY A 33 8.57 4.28 -28.63
N HIS A 34 8.23 4.87 -27.51
CA HIS A 34 8.71 4.42 -26.21
C HIS A 34 7.98 3.12 -25.80
N TRP A 35 8.69 2.18 -25.18
CA TRP A 35 8.16 0.86 -24.79
C TRP A 35 6.92 0.93 -23.87
N ALA A 36 6.70 2.03 -23.16
CA ALA A 36 5.57 2.26 -22.29
C ALA A 36 4.49 3.18 -22.90
N GLU A 37 4.59 3.57 -24.17
CA GLU A 37 3.69 4.53 -24.83
C GLU A 37 2.21 4.18 -24.62
N ASP A 38 1.81 2.94 -24.91
CA ASP A 38 0.42 2.49 -24.76
C ASP A 38 -0.08 2.57 -23.31
N ALA A 39 0.78 2.20 -22.35
CA ALA A 39 0.42 2.28 -20.94
C ALA A 39 0.30 3.74 -20.49
N ILE A 40 1.22 4.60 -20.90
CA ILE A 40 1.21 6.03 -20.60
C ILE A 40 -0.07 6.67 -21.15
N SER A 41 -0.42 6.40 -22.42
CA SER A 41 -1.67 6.90 -23.02
C SER A 41 -2.89 6.47 -22.20
N ARG A 42 -3.03 5.16 -21.94
CA ARG A 42 -4.17 4.63 -21.16
C ARG A 42 -4.32 5.28 -19.78
N TRP A 43 -3.23 5.43 -19.05
CA TRP A 43 -3.28 5.99 -17.69
C TRP A 43 -3.41 7.51 -17.67
N SER A 44 -2.98 8.18 -18.74
CA SER A 44 -3.24 9.61 -18.95
C SER A 44 -4.71 9.87 -19.26
N ASP A 45 -5.32 9.09 -20.17
CA ASP A 45 -6.74 9.19 -20.49
C ASP A 45 -7.64 8.95 -19.28
N ARG A 46 -7.19 8.11 -18.34
CA ARG A 46 -7.84 7.88 -17.05
C ARG A 46 -7.63 9.00 -16.03
N GLY A 47 -6.84 10.03 -16.36
CA GLY A 47 -6.52 11.16 -15.49
C GLY A 47 -5.64 10.79 -14.29
N VAL A 48 -5.02 9.63 -14.31
CA VAL A 48 -4.16 9.15 -13.21
C VAL A 48 -2.76 9.77 -13.27
N ILE A 49 -2.21 9.86 -14.49
CA ILE A 49 -0.92 10.50 -14.73
C ILE A 49 -1.09 11.74 -15.60
N GLN A 50 -0.14 12.64 -15.51
CA GLN A 50 -0.11 13.88 -16.28
C GLN A 50 1.31 14.20 -16.73
N GLY A 51 1.44 14.81 -17.89
CA GLY A 51 2.68 15.40 -18.37
C GLY A 51 2.79 16.88 -17.95
N HIS A 52 3.88 17.49 -18.34
CA HIS A 52 4.14 18.90 -18.16
C HIS A 52 4.61 19.52 -19.49
N ASN A 53 4.04 20.67 -19.89
CA ASN A 53 4.37 21.37 -21.13
C ASN A 53 4.31 20.51 -22.42
N GLY A 54 3.46 19.48 -22.45
CA GLY A 54 3.32 18.60 -23.61
C GLY A 54 4.18 17.33 -23.58
N ASP A 55 5.07 17.20 -22.62
CA ASP A 55 5.96 16.05 -22.44
C ASP A 55 5.59 15.24 -21.20
N PHE A 56 5.83 13.94 -21.24
CA PHE A 56 5.61 13.03 -20.11
C PHE A 56 6.92 12.76 -19.34
N GLU A 57 8.06 12.87 -19.98
CA GLU A 57 9.38 12.54 -19.43
C GLU A 57 9.47 11.08 -18.93
N PRO A 58 9.26 10.09 -19.80
CA PRO A 58 9.10 8.68 -19.40
C PRO A 58 10.29 8.11 -18.64
N ASP A 59 11.50 8.47 -19.00
CA ASP A 59 12.75 7.98 -18.40
C ASP A 59 13.22 8.79 -17.18
N SER A 60 12.53 9.89 -16.87
CA SER A 60 12.85 10.70 -15.70
C SER A 60 12.46 9.97 -14.42
N ALA A 61 13.31 10.05 -13.40
CA ALA A 61 13.03 9.51 -12.09
C ALA A 61 11.83 10.25 -11.45
N ILE A 62 10.88 9.50 -10.88
CA ILE A 62 9.70 10.08 -10.23
C ILE A 62 10.02 10.53 -8.79
N THR A 63 9.36 11.58 -8.33
CA THR A 63 9.48 12.03 -6.94
C THR A 63 8.54 11.27 -6.01
N ARG A 64 8.83 11.30 -4.71
CA ARG A 64 7.94 10.76 -3.67
C ARG A 64 6.59 11.47 -3.69
N ALA A 65 6.57 12.77 -3.95
CA ALA A 65 5.34 13.56 -4.09
C ALA A 65 4.49 13.09 -5.28
N ASP A 66 5.10 12.95 -6.47
CA ASP A 66 4.37 12.51 -7.65
C ASP A 66 3.81 11.10 -7.50
N MET A 67 4.58 10.21 -6.86
CA MET A 67 4.10 8.87 -6.52
C MET A 67 2.88 8.91 -5.60
N ALA A 68 2.89 9.78 -4.59
CA ALA A 68 1.74 9.98 -3.71
C ALA A 68 0.52 10.52 -4.47
N VAL A 69 0.72 11.46 -5.38
CA VAL A 69 -0.35 12.01 -6.23
C VAL A 69 -0.97 10.94 -7.12
N ILE A 70 -0.16 10.10 -7.74
CA ILE A 70 -0.65 8.98 -8.58
C ILE A 70 -1.49 8.02 -7.74
N ILE A 71 -0.99 7.59 -6.59
CA ILE A 71 -1.70 6.67 -5.70
C ILE A 71 -3.02 7.28 -5.20
N ASP A 72 -3.01 8.55 -4.80
CA ASP A 72 -4.21 9.25 -4.33
C ASP A 72 -5.27 9.34 -5.44
N ARG A 73 -4.86 9.63 -6.67
CA ARG A 73 -5.76 9.64 -7.84
C ARG A 73 -6.38 8.29 -8.13
N ILE A 74 -5.61 7.21 -7.97
CA ILE A 74 -6.11 5.84 -8.18
C ILE A 74 -7.11 5.46 -7.09
N MET A 75 -6.76 5.71 -5.83
CA MET A 75 -7.49 5.21 -4.67
C MET A 75 -8.63 6.11 -4.23
N ASP A 76 -8.57 7.40 -4.56
CA ASP A 76 -9.58 8.41 -4.19
C ASP A 76 -9.80 8.47 -2.67
N TYR A 77 -8.71 8.57 -1.90
CA TYR A 77 -8.77 8.70 -0.45
C TYR A 77 -9.49 9.99 -0.03
N GLN A 78 -10.37 9.91 0.98
CA GLN A 78 -11.22 11.02 1.38
C GLN A 78 -10.72 11.74 2.64
N THR A 79 -9.92 11.09 3.48
CA THR A 79 -9.45 11.60 4.76
C THR A 79 -7.97 11.97 4.70
N LYS A 80 -7.61 13.07 5.38
CA LYS A 80 -6.22 13.56 5.48
C LYS A 80 -5.70 13.37 6.89
N ALA A 81 -4.42 13.01 7.01
CA ALA A 81 -3.71 13.10 8.27
C ALA A 81 -3.52 14.55 8.69
N GLU A 82 -3.37 14.80 9.98
CA GLU A 82 -2.81 16.05 10.46
C GLU A 82 -1.37 16.20 9.94
N ASN A 83 -1.03 17.41 9.48
CA ASN A 83 0.33 17.64 8.98
C ASN A 83 1.32 17.73 10.13
N LYS A 84 2.13 16.70 10.29
CA LYS A 84 3.25 16.61 11.24
C LYS A 84 4.62 16.74 10.57
N PHE A 85 4.64 16.89 9.23
CA PHE A 85 5.88 16.96 8.46
C PHE A 85 6.36 18.40 8.34
N SER A 86 7.62 18.63 8.73
CA SER A 86 8.24 19.95 8.70
C SER A 86 8.64 20.41 7.29
N ASP A 87 8.80 19.47 6.36
CA ASP A 87 9.23 19.69 4.98
C ASP A 87 8.07 19.65 3.96
N LEU A 88 6.83 19.57 4.45
CA LEU A 88 5.64 19.56 3.60
C LEU A 88 5.08 20.98 3.44
N ASP A 89 5.52 21.64 2.39
CA ASP A 89 5.10 22.98 1.99
C ASP A 89 3.67 23.01 1.39
N ASN A 90 3.17 24.21 1.09
CA ASN A 90 1.84 24.40 0.53
C ASN A 90 1.86 24.24 -1.01
N ALA A 91 2.17 23.03 -1.50
CA ALA A 91 2.25 22.69 -2.91
C ALA A 91 1.11 21.73 -3.33
N TYR A 92 0.97 21.49 -4.63
CA TYR A 92 -0.09 20.62 -5.21
C TYR A 92 -0.14 19.22 -4.62
N TYR A 93 0.96 18.72 -4.11
CA TYR A 93 1.09 17.37 -3.53
C TYR A 93 0.76 17.32 -2.04
N LYS A 94 0.55 18.45 -1.36
CA LYS A 94 0.32 18.48 0.10
C LYS A 94 -0.86 17.60 0.51
N ASP A 95 -2.02 17.86 -0.06
CA ASP A 95 -3.23 17.10 0.25
C ASP A 95 -3.14 15.62 -0.16
N PRO A 96 -2.66 15.27 -1.36
CA PRO A 96 -2.36 13.88 -1.70
C PRO A 96 -1.42 13.18 -0.71
N ILE A 97 -0.31 13.80 -0.32
CA ILE A 97 0.60 13.22 0.67
C ILE A 97 -0.10 12.97 2.00
N LEU A 98 -0.87 13.94 2.50
CA LEU A 98 -1.61 13.76 3.76
C LEU A 98 -2.67 12.68 3.68
N ARG A 99 -3.32 12.49 2.53
CA ARG A 99 -4.29 11.39 2.31
C ARG A 99 -3.61 10.03 2.23
N VAL A 100 -2.53 9.90 1.49
CA VAL A 100 -1.80 8.61 1.41
C VAL A 100 -1.07 8.29 2.71
N ALA A 101 -0.66 9.31 3.48
CA ALA A 101 -0.12 9.13 4.83
C ALA A 101 -1.20 8.66 5.80
N GLN A 102 -2.40 9.26 5.76
CA GLN A 102 -3.55 8.80 6.54
C GLN A 102 -3.90 7.34 6.24
N ALA A 103 -3.81 6.95 4.97
CA ALA A 103 -4.02 5.57 4.53
C ALA A 103 -2.86 4.62 4.88
N GLY A 104 -1.80 5.09 5.55
CA GLY A 104 -0.63 4.28 5.90
C GLY A 104 0.24 3.84 4.73
N VAL A 105 -0.01 4.37 3.55
CA VAL A 105 0.70 4.01 2.32
C VAL A 105 2.07 4.67 2.25
N MET A 106 2.14 5.96 2.58
CA MET A 106 3.37 6.73 2.62
C MET A 106 3.77 7.00 4.07
N GLN A 107 5.00 6.73 4.38
CA GLN A 107 5.58 7.01 5.68
C GLN A 107 6.75 7.99 5.51
N GLY A 108 6.89 8.91 6.46
CA GLY A 108 8.08 9.74 6.61
C GLY A 108 9.05 9.12 7.61
N ASP A 109 10.09 9.87 7.94
CA ASP A 109 11.04 9.53 9.01
C ASP A 109 10.57 10.00 10.40
N GLY A 110 9.29 10.34 10.54
CA GLY A 110 8.67 10.91 11.75
C GLY A 110 8.56 12.43 11.69
N LYS A 111 9.52 13.13 11.11
CA LYS A 111 9.56 14.59 11.00
C LYS A 111 9.42 15.09 9.56
N ASN A 112 9.99 14.36 8.61
CA ASN A 112 10.02 14.73 7.20
C ASN A 112 9.38 13.64 6.33
N VAL A 113 8.75 14.02 5.23
CA VAL A 113 8.19 13.11 4.24
C VAL A 113 9.00 13.10 2.94
N ARG A 114 9.94 14.04 2.81
CA ARG A 114 10.89 14.19 1.69
C ARG A 114 10.17 14.21 0.33
N PRO A 115 9.26 15.16 0.09
CA PRO A 115 8.36 15.14 -1.07
C PRO A 115 9.12 15.26 -2.40
N LYS A 116 10.22 16.01 -2.42
CA LYS A 116 11.01 16.31 -3.63
C LYS A 116 12.08 15.27 -3.94
N ASP A 117 12.36 14.36 -3.01
CA ASP A 117 13.32 13.28 -3.24
C ASP A 117 12.82 12.31 -4.30
N LYS A 118 13.76 11.77 -5.07
CA LYS A 118 13.46 10.67 -5.98
C LYS A 118 13.19 9.39 -5.19
N ILE A 119 12.21 8.61 -5.62
CA ILE A 119 11.83 7.37 -4.94
C ILE A 119 12.59 6.18 -5.52
N THR A 120 13.05 5.28 -4.66
CA THR A 120 13.70 4.04 -5.11
C THR A 120 12.69 3.00 -5.58
N ARG A 121 13.15 2.00 -6.33
CA ARG A 121 12.29 0.93 -6.84
C ARG A 121 11.65 0.12 -5.71
N GLU A 122 12.39 -0.21 -4.65
CA GLU A 122 11.82 -0.93 -3.52
C GLU A 122 10.83 -0.08 -2.69
N GLU A 123 11.06 1.24 -2.58
CA GLU A 123 10.10 2.15 -1.94
C GLU A 123 8.79 2.22 -2.75
N ALA A 124 8.90 2.38 -4.08
CA ALA A 124 7.73 2.45 -4.96
C ALA A 124 6.89 1.17 -4.92
N VAL A 125 7.54 0.00 -5.00
CA VAL A 125 6.88 -1.31 -4.86
C VAL A 125 6.18 -1.42 -3.52
N SER A 126 6.83 -0.98 -2.43
CA SER A 126 6.25 -1.06 -1.09
C SER A 126 5.06 -0.11 -0.90
N MET A 127 5.10 1.08 -1.50
CA MET A 127 3.95 1.99 -1.51
C MET A 127 2.78 1.41 -2.30
N LEU A 128 3.01 0.87 -3.50
CA LEU A 128 1.96 0.23 -4.31
C LEU A 128 1.39 -1.01 -3.63
N ALA A 129 2.23 -1.83 -2.99
CA ALA A 129 1.77 -3.01 -2.25
C ALA A 129 0.78 -2.63 -1.14
N ARG A 130 1.09 -1.58 -0.37
CA ARG A 130 0.19 -1.07 0.69
C ARG A 130 -1.09 -0.49 0.09
N ALA A 131 -0.97 0.38 -0.91
CA ALA A 131 -2.11 1.03 -1.53
C ALA A 131 -3.10 0.03 -2.15
N LEU A 132 -2.58 -0.91 -2.93
CA LEU A 132 -3.39 -1.89 -3.66
C LEU A 132 -3.65 -3.17 -2.86
N SER A 133 -3.28 -3.17 -1.57
CA SER A 133 -3.50 -4.29 -0.65
C SER A 133 -2.94 -5.62 -1.17
N VAL A 134 -1.81 -5.58 -1.87
CA VAL A 134 -1.12 -6.79 -2.30
C VAL A 134 -0.64 -7.53 -1.06
N THR A 135 -1.04 -8.79 -0.92
CA THR A 135 -0.62 -9.59 0.22
C THR A 135 0.88 -9.84 0.13
N ALA A 136 1.62 -9.40 1.12
CA ALA A 136 3.05 -9.66 1.24
C ALA A 136 3.32 -11.16 1.24
N GLY A 137 4.38 -11.59 0.63
CA GLY A 137 4.67 -13.03 0.57
C GLY A 137 6.05 -13.34 0.00
N GLY A 138 6.70 -14.28 0.67
CA GLY A 138 8.04 -14.74 0.30
C GLY A 138 9.16 -14.00 1.04
N SER A 139 10.22 -14.73 1.31
CA SER A 139 11.46 -14.23 1.95
C SER A 139 12.60 -14.07 0.93
N SER A 140 12.34 -14.35 -0.34
CA SER A 140 13.33 -14.26 -1.41
C SER A 140 12.67 -14.08 -2.78
N THR A 141 13.46 -13.65 -3.75
CA THR A 141 13.10 -13.52 -5.16
C THR A 141 14.09 -14.28 -6.05
N SER A 142 13.77 -14.41 -7.33
CA SER A 142 14.68 -14.95 -8.35
C SER A 142 15.60 -13.87 -8.97
N PHE A 143 15.58 -12.64 -8.47
CA PHE A 143 16.45 -11.59 -8.97
C PHE A 143 17.91 -11.84 -8.60
N ALA A 144 18.82 -11.54 -9.54
CA ALA A 144 20.25 -11.75 -9.37
C ALA A 144 20.86 -10.97 -8.19
N ASP A 145 20.22 -9.86 -7.83
CA ASP A 145 20.63 -8.99 -6.73
C ASP A 145 19.68 -9.09 -5.50
N ASN A 146 19.07 -10.26 -5.30
CA ASN A 146 18.12 -10.51 -4.21
C ASN A 146 18.66 -10.07 -2.83
N SER A 147 19.93 -10.30 -2.55
CA SER A 147 20.57 -9.93 -1.28
C SER A 147 20.68 -8.41 -1.05
N ARG A 148 20.49 -7.60 -2.08
CA ARG A 148 20.50 -6.14 -1.98
C ARG A 148 19.13 -5.53 -1.67
N ILE A 149 18.08 -6.33 -1.71
CA ILE A 149 16.73 -5.89 -1.37
C ILE A 149 16.65 -5.74 0.14
N SER A 150 16.25 -4.55 0.60
CA SER A 150 16.09 -4.26 2.02
C SER A 150 15.08 -5.22 2.66
N SER A 151 15.37 -5.67 3.88
CA SER A 151 14.51 -6.63 4.61
C SER A 151 13.06 -6.16 4.73
N TRP A 152 12.83 -4.86 4.95
CA TRP A 152 11.51 -4.27 5.02
C TRP A 152 10.74 -4.27 3.70
N ALA A 153 11.43 -4.34 2.55
CA ALA A 153 10.83 -4.35 1.21
C ALA A 153 10.68 -5.78 0.65
N MET A 154 11.49 -6.73 1.12
CA MET A 154 11.62 -8.07 0.56
C MET A 154 10.27 -8.75 0.34
N ALA A 155 9.40 -8.78 1.33
CA ALA A 155 8.11 -9.46 1.22
C ALA A 155 7.19 -8.84 0.14
N ASN A 156 7.26 -7.52 -0.05
CA ASN A 156 6.50 -6.81 -1.08
C ASN A 156 7.10 -7.07 -2.46
N VAL A 157 8.43 -7.00 -2.59
CA VAL A 157 9.12 -7.27 -3.86
C VAL A 157 8.92 -8.72 -4.30
N ALA A 158 8.99 -9.67 -3.36
CA ALA A 158 8.72 -11.09 -3.64
C ALA A 158 7.27 -11.31 -4.10
N ALA A 159 6.29 -10.63 -3.48
CA ALA A 159 4.90 -10.69 -3.92
C ALA A 159 4.72 -10.14 -5.34
N PHE A 160 5.37 -9.02 -5.67
CA PHE A 160 5.32 -8.42 -6.99
C PHE A 160 5.94 -9.30 -8.06
N ALA A 161 7.10 -9.89 -7.78
CA ALA A 161 7.78 -10.83 -8.67
C ALA A 161 6.92 -12.10 -8.91
N LYS A 162 6.38 -12.69 -7.84
CA LYS A 162 5.53 -13.88 -7.89
C LYS A 162 4.26 -13.68 -8.73
N ASN A 163 3.65 -12.49 -8.64
CA ASN A 163 2.44 -12.17 -9.39
C ASN A 163 2.72 -11.61 -10.80
N GLY A 164 3.99 -11.54 -11.21
CA GLY A 164 4.37 -11.00 -12.53
C GLY A 164 4.14 -9.49 -12.67
N TYR A 165 3.98 -8.75 -11.57
CA TYR A 165 3.77 -7.31 -11.61
C TYR A 165 5.04 -6.55 -11.96
N ILE A 166 6.20 -7.08 -11.57
CA ILE A 166 7.50 -6.48 -11.84
C ILE A 166 8.48 -7.50 -12.43
N ALA A 167 9.26 -7.07 -13.40
CA ALA A 167 10.37 -7.80 -13.98
C ALA A 167 11.71 -7.18 -13.58
N GLY A 168 12.77 -7.96 -13.65
CA GLY A 168 14.13 -7.46 -13.52
C GLY A 168 14.54 -6.59 -14.73
N ARG A 169 15.45 -5.69 -14.51
CA ARG A 169 16.21 -4.98 -15.56
C ARG A 169 17.28 -5.91 -16.16
N SER A 170 18.23 -5.37 -16.90
CA SER A 170 19.31 -6.12 -17.51
C SER A 170 20.00 -7.06 -16.51
N GLY A 171 20.26 -8.33 -16.93
CA GLY A 171 20.80 -9.35 -16.04
C GLY A 171 19.85 -9.86 -14.95
N ASN A 172 18.54 -9.71 -15.15
CA ASN A 172 17.52 -10.08 -14.17
C ASN A 172 17.73 -9.45 -12.79
N ARG A 173 18.13 -8.18 -12.73
CA ARG A 173 18.37 -7.44 -11.49
C ARG A 173 17.15 -6.60 -11.12
N PHE A 174 16.76 -6.62 -9.87
CA PHE A 174 15.69 -5.74 -9.36
C PHE A 174 16.18 -4.30 -9.18
N GLU A 175 17.43 -4.11 -8.80
CA GLU A 175 18.06 -2.82 -8.51
C GLU A 175 17.28 -2.02 -7.45
N PRO A 176 17.16 -2.51 -6.21
CA PRO A 176 16.25 -1.98 -5.20
C PRO A 176 16.48 -0.51 -4.89
N GLN A 177 17.75 -0.08 -4.84
CA GLN A 177 18.15 1.29 -4.48
C GLN A 177 18.18 2.25 -5.68
N ALA A 178 18.04 1.75 -6.92
CA ALA A 178 17.96 2.62 -8.08
C ALA A 178 16.64 3.41 -8.08
N ASN A 179 16.69 4.63 -8.56
CA ASN A 179 15.46 5.41 -8.75
C ASN A 179 14.58 4.73 -9.80
N ILE A 180 13.27 4.72 -9.53
CA ILE A 180 12.27 4.23 -10.48
C ILE A 180 11.88 5.36 -11.44
N THR A 181 11.71 5.03 -12.73
CA THR A 181 11.29 6.02 -13.71
C THR A 181 9.76 6.17 -13.73
N ARG A 182 9.29 7.27 -14.32
CA ARG A 182 7.87 7.54 -14.51
C ARG A 182 7.20 6.45 -15.36
N ALA A 183 7.84 6.01 -16.44
CA ALA A 183 7.38 4.93 -17.30
C ALA A 183 7.29 3.59 -16.56
N GLU A 184 8.27 3.27 -15.73
CA GLU A 184 8.26 2.05 -14.92
C GLU A 184 7.10 2.02 -13.93
N VAL A 185 6.79 3.15 -13.28
CA VAL A 185 5.62 3.23 -12.38
C VAL A 185 4.32 2.99 -13.15
N VAL A 186 4.17 3.62 -14.32
CA VAL A 186 2.98 3.41 -15.16
C VAL A 186 2.84 1.96 -15.59
N LYS A 187 3.96 1.32 -15.92
CA LYS A 187 3.97 -0.11 -16.30
C LYS A 187 3.61 -1.03 -15.13
N LEU A 188 4.04 -0.71 -13.90
CA LEU A 188 3.59 -1.43 -12.72
C LEU A 188 2.06 -1.35 -12.56
N LEU A 189 1.48 -0.16 -12.68
CA LEU A 189 0.02 0.01 -12.61
C LEU A 189 -0.70 -0.79 -13.69
N ASP A 190 -0.19 -0.78 -14.91
CA ASP A 190 -0.75 -1.47 -16.06
C ASP A 190 -0.69 -3.01 -15.89
N ASN A 191 0.38 -3.52 -15.31
CA ASN A 191 0.52 -4.95 -15.02
C ASN A 191 -0.36 -5.41 -13.86
N MET A 192 -0.63 -4.53 -12.87
CA MET A 192 -1.36 -4.89 -11.65
C MET A 192 -2.87 -4.75 -11.82
N ILE A 193 -3.34 -3.69 -12.49
CA ILE A 193 -4.74 -3.29 -12.51
C ILE A 193 -5.37 -3.76 -13.84
N SER A 194 -6.18 -4.81 -13.75
CA SER A 194 -6.88 -5.36 -14.92
C SER A 194 -8.08 -4.53 -15.35
N ASP A 195 -8.77 -3.95 -14.37
CA ASP A 195 -9.97 -3.18 -14.60
C ASP A 195 -10.00 -1.92 -13.72
N TYR A 196 -10.18 -0.77 -14.36
CA TYR A 196 -10.27 0.53 -13.70
C TYR A 196 -11.56 1.20 -14.13
N ILE A 197 -12.60 1.10 -13.29
CA ILE A 197 -13.98 1.40 -13.61
C ILE A 197 -14.32 2.81 -13.10
N THR A 198 -14.46 3.75 -14.00
CA THR A 198 -14.69 5.18 -13.71
C THR A 198 -16.09 5.66 -14.06
N GLU A 199 -16.88 4.81 -14.70
CA GLU A 199 -18.24 5.13 -15.16
C GLU A 199 -19.27 4.20 -14.50
N SER A 200 -20.48 4.71 -14.27
CA SER A 200 -21.62 3.94 -13.77
C SER A 200 -22.09 2.93 -14.83
N GLY A 201 -22.70 1.85 -14.38
CA GLY A 201 -23.29 0.86 -15.29
C GLY A 201 -22.89 -0.57 -14.98
N THR A 202 -23.26 -1.48 -15.87
CA THR A 202 -22.96 -2.90 -15.74
C THR A 202 -21.68 -3.25 -16.50
N VAL A 203 -20.71 -3.80 -15.79
CA VAL A 203 -19.38 -4.15 -16.32
C VAL A 203 -19.09 -5.62 -16.04
N THR A 204 -18.50 -6.31 -16.99
CA THR A 204 -17.94 -7.66 -16.81
C THR A 204 -16.42 -7.54 -16.70
N PRO A 205 -15.83 -7.54 -15.49
CA PRO A 205 -14.39 -7.42 -15.32
C PRO A 205 -13.64 -8.63 -15.88
N LYS A 206 -12.39 -8.43 -16.29
CA LYS A 206 -11.49 -9.52 -16.74
C LYS A 206 -11.15 -10.51 -15.62
N GLY A 207 -11.15 -10.05 -14.37
CA GLY A 207 -11.08 -10.91 -13.19
C GLY A 207 -9.71 -11.47 -12.81
N THR A 208 -8.66 -11.23 -13.59
CA THR A 208 -7.34 -11.84 -13.41
C THR A 208 -6.31 -10.94 -12.73
N GLY A 209 -6.68 -9.72 -12.36
CA GLY A 209 -5.82 -8.75 -11.71
C GLY A 209 -6.60 -7.97 -10.65
N ILE A 210 -6.09 -6.80 -10.31
CA ILE A 210 -6.75 -5.90 -9.38
C ILE A 210 -7.87 -5.16 -10.12
N VAL A 211 -9.08 -5.22 -9.59
CA VAL A 211 -10.25 -4.48 -10.08
C VAL A 211 -10.47 -3.27 -9.19
N ILE A 212 -10.44 -2.08 -9.74
CA ILE A 212 -10.71 -0.84 -9.02
C ILE A 212 -12.00 -0.21 -9.53
N VAL A 213 -12.96 -0.02 -8.62
CA VAL A 213 -14.23 0.65 -8.90
C VAL A 213 -14.20 2.03 -8.28
N LYS A 214 -14.25 3.08 -9.08
CA LYS A 214 -14.28 4.48 -8.65
C LYS A 214 -15.64 5.15 -8.79
N ALA A 215 -16.41 4.75 -9.79
CA ALA A 215 -17.73 5.32 -10.02
C ALA A 215 -18.78 4.75 -9.06
N SER A 216 -19.77 5.55 -8.74
CA SER A 216 -21.01 5.09 -8.08
C SER A 216 -21.94 4.41 -9.09
N GLY A 217 -22.86 3.56 -8.59
CA GLY A 217 -23.85 2.89 -9.44
C GLY A 217 -23.28 1.82 -10.37
N VAL A 218 -22.14 1.22 -10.01
CA VAL A 218 -21.50 0.14 -10.76
C VAL A 218 -22.10 -1.21 -10.37
N THR A 219 -22.40 -2.03 -11.38
CA THR A 219 -22.74 -3.45 -11.21
C THR A 219 -21.67 -4.30 -11.88
N LEU A 220 -20.90 -5.05 -11.11
CA LEU A 220 -20.01 -6.09 -11.61
C LEU A 220 -20.86 -7.30 -11.98
N ASN A 221 -20.71 -7.86 -13.17
CA ASN A 221 -21.58 -8.90 -13.68
C ASN A 221 -20.80 -10.09 -14.23
N LYS A 222 -21.22 -11.31 -13.81
CA LYS A 222 -20.77 -12.60 -14.36
C LYS A 222 -19.25 -12.76 -14.47
N ALA A 223 -18.50 -12.38 -13.43
CA ALA A 223 -17.04 -12.45 -13.42
C ALA A 223 -16.53 -13.37 -12.31
N LYS A 224 -15.41 -14.04 -12.57
CA LYS A 224 -14.60 -14.71 -11.54
C LYS A 224 -13.49 -13.76 -11.11
N LEU A 225 -13.59 -13.24 -9.90
CA LEU A 225 -12.70 -12.24 -9.36
C LEU A 225 -11.76 -12.90 -8.36
N SER A 226 -10.63 -13.40 -8.84
CA SER A 226 -9.59 -14.02 -8.01
C SER A 226 -8.58 -13.02 -7.46
N GLY A 227 -8.48 -11.85 -8.09
CA GLY A 227 -7.67 -10.73 -7.64
C GLY A 227 -8.36 -9.86 -6.59
N THR A 228 -7.69 -8.80 -6.17
CA THR A 228 -8.24 -7.84 -5.21
C THR A 228 -9.29 -6.96 -5.88
N VAL A 229 -10.46 -6.83 -5.26
CA VAL A 229 -11.49 -5.86 -5.65
C VAL A 229 -11.41 -4.66 -4.72
N ILE A 230 -11.07 -3.49 -5.25
CA ILE A 230 -10.95 -2.26 -4.49
C ILE A 230 -12.09 -1.33 -4.87
N ARG A 231 -12.80 -0.82 -3.88
CA ARG A 231 -13.84 0.20 -4.04
C ARG A 231 -13.30 1.54 -3.59
N GLY A 232 -13.12 2.46 -4.54
CA GLY A 232 -12.64 3.81 -4.30
C GLY A 232 -13.59 4.64 -3.42
N GLY A 233 -13.09 5.76 -2.92
CA GLY A 233 -13.81 6.57 -1.93
C GLY A 233 -15.18 7.08 -2.39
N LYS A 234 -15.41 7.25 -3.68
CA LYS A 234 -16.69 7.71 -4.26
C LYS A 234 -17.54 6.58 -4.84
N ALA A 235 -17.10 5.33 -4.80
CA ALA A 235 -17.81 4.22 -5.43
C ALA A 235 -19.21 3.96 -4.82
N GLY A 236 -19.42 4.35 -3.56
CA GLY A 236 -20.70 4.11 -2.89
C GLY A 236 -21.07 2.62 -2.83
N GLU A 237 -22.30 2.27 -3.20
CA GLU A 237 -22.71 0.89 -3.34
C GLU A 237 -22.24 0.31 -4.69
N VAL A 238 -21.49 -0.79 -4.63
CA VAL A 238 -21.12 -1.61 -5.78
C VAL A 238 -21.89 -2.92 -5.71
N LYS A 239 -22.64 -3.27 -6.77
CA LYS A 239 -23.34 -4.54 -6.87
C LYS A 239 -22.48 -5.57 -7.60
N ALA A 240 -22.53 -6.83 -7.16
CA ALA A 240 -21.87 -7.94 -7.87
C ALA A 240 -22.92 -9.02 -8.14
N THR A 241 -23.33 -9.14 -9.41
CA THR A 241 -24.38 -10.07 -9.85
C THR A 241 -23.77 -11.23 -10.60
N GLY A 242 -23.99 -12.47 -10.11
CA GLY A 242 -23.43 -13.66 -10.74
C GLY A 242 -21.89 -13.70 -10.72
N CYS A 243 -21.26 -12.97 -9.83
CA CYS A 243 -19.82 -12.95 -9.64
C CYS A 243 -19.39 -13.98 -8.57
N GLU A 244 -18.34 -14.71 -8.87
CA GLU A 244 -17.58 -15.51 -7.91
C GLU A 244 -16.38 -14.68 -7.46
N ILE A 245 -16.35 -14.24 -6.20
CA ILE A 245 -15.28 -13.41 -5.65
C ILE A 245 -14.48 -14.25 -4.65
N THR A 246 -13.32 -14.72 -5.06
CA THR A 246 -12.38 -15.48 -4.23
C THR A 246 -11.22 -14.62 -3.75
N GLY A 247 -11.03 -13.47 -4.38
CA GLY A 247 -10.00 -12.50 -4.03
C GLY A 247 -10.37 -11.62 -2.84
N LYS A 248 -9.41 -10.82 -2.41
CA LYS A 248 -9.59 -9.85 -1.31
C LYS A 248 -10.51 -8.71 -1.75
N VAL A 249 -11.42 -8.30 -0.88
CA VAL A 249 -12.27 -7.12 -1.10
C VAL A 249 -11.81 -6.01 -0.18
N VAL A 250 -11.43 -4.86 -0.76
CA VAL A 250 -10.94 -3.69 -0.04
C VAL A 250 -11.95 -2.56 -0.17
N LYS A 251 -12.24 -1.91 0.95
CA LYS A 251 -13.12 -0.74 1.03
C LYS A 251 -12.28 0.51 1.23
N ILE A 252 -12.53 1.52 0.43
CA ILE A 252 -12.05 2.87 0.68
C ILE A 252 -13.26 3.69 1.10
N HIS A 253 -13.21 4.28 2.28
CA HIS A 253 -14.32 5.07 2.84
C HIS A 253 -15.63 4.24 2.98
N ASN A 254 -16.82 4.83 2.84
CA ASN A 254 -18.12 4.22 3.12
C ASN A 254 -18.71 3.37 1.98
N SER A 255 -17.89 2.83 1.07
CA SER A 255 -18.39 2.01 -0.02
C SER A 255 -18.88 0.63 0.47
N THR A 256 -19.93 0.09 -0.15
CA THR A 256 -20.48 -1.23 0.14
C THR A 256 -20.41 -2.14 -1.09
N LEU A 257 -20.34 -3.44 -0.89
CA LEU A 257 -20.44 -4.44 -1.96
C LEU A 257 -21.59 -5.37 -1.64
N THR A 258 -22.59 -5.40 -2.53
CA THR A 258 -23.75 -6.27 -2.41
C THR A 258 -23.66 -7.38 -3.46
N THR A 259 -23.59 -8.63 -3.03
CA THR A 259 -23.60 -9.80 -3.92
C THR A 259 -25.02 -10.26 -4.15
N GLY A 260 -25.51 -10.13 -5.40
CA GLY A 260 -26.79 -10.72 -5.80
C GLY A 260 -26.64 -12.23 -6.02
N SER A 261 -27.40 -13.04 -5.29
CA SER A 261 -27.50 -14.47 -5.53
C SER A 261 -28.32 -14.72 -6.81
N THR A 262 -27.74 -15.30 -7.83
CA THR A 262 -28.49 -15.94 -8.93
C THR A 262 -28.99 -17.26 -8.42
N GLY A 263 -30.33 -17.41 -8.32
CA GLY A 263 -31.01 -18.60 -7.85
C GLY A 263 -30.59 -19.85 -8.63
N GLY A 264 -29.93 -20.74 -7.94
CA GLY A 264 -29.91 -22.17 -8.23
C GLY A 264 -30.73 -22.84 -7.14
N SER A 265 -31.91 -23.34 -7.52
CA SER A 265 -32.83 -24.08 -6.67
C SER A 265 -32.15 -25.33 -6.13
N SER A 266 -31.83 -25.35 -4.86
CA SER A 266 -31.89 -26.58 -4.06
C SER A 266 -32.34 -26.16 -2.67
N GLY A 267 -33.49 -26.70 -2.27
CA GLY A 267 -34.16 -26.37 -1.04
C GLY A 267 -33.30 -26.67 0.18
N GLY A 268 -33.27 -25.71 1.09
CA GLY A 268 -32.64 -25.83 2.39
C GLY A 268 -32.86 -24.55 3.15
N SER A 269 -33.93 -24.56 3.94
CA SER A 269 -34.18 -23.81 5.19
C SER A 269 -33.48 -22.45 5.32
N SER A 270 -34.26 -21.39 5.26
CA SER A 270 -33.95 -20.05 5.75
C SER A 270 -33.73 -20.06 7.29
N GLY A 271 -32.57 -20.52 7.71
CA GLY A 271 -31.98 -20.24 9.00
C GLY A 271 -30.92 -19.16 8.81
N GLY A 272 -31.20 -17.95 9.25
CA GLY A 272 -30.15 -16.94 9.39
C GLY A 272 -29.03 -17.55 10.23
N SER A 273 -27.87 -17.80 9.60
CA SER A 273 -26.72 -18.38 10.30
C SER A 273 -26.27 -17.42 11.40
N SER A 274 -26.71 -17.69 12.60
CA SER A 274 -26.38 -16.96 13.81
C SER A 274 -25.04 -17.41 14.38
N SER A 275 -24.05 -17.65 13.52
CA SER A 275 -22.72 -18.06 13.96
C SER A 275 -22.01 -16.90 14.64
N THR A 276 -21.38 -17.20 15.77
CA THR A 276 -20.41 -16.29 16.42
C THR A 276 -19.28 -15.96 15.44
N PRO A 277 -18.90 -14.68 15.28
CA PRO A 277 -17.82 -14.31 14.39
C PRO A 277 -16.50 -14.94 14.83
N ALA A 278 -15.59 -15.18 13.89
CA ALA A 278 -14.23 -15.59 14.22
C ALA A 278 -13.50 -14.48 14.98
N ALA A 279 -12.53 -14.86 15.82
CA ALA A 279 -11.67 -13.91 16.50
C ALA A 279 -10.90 -13.04 15.51
N PRO A 280 -10.58 -11.76 15.84
CA PRO A 280 -9.75 -10.90 15.01
C PRO A 280 -8.36 -11.48 14.80
N SER A 281 -7.71 -11.08 13.72
CA SER A 281 -6.29 -11.30 13.45
C SER A 281 -5.54 -9.98 13.57
N ALA A 282 -4.25 -10.04 13.94
CA ALA A 282 -3.36 -8.89 14.03
C ALA A 282 -2.25 -8.95 13.00
N TYR A 283 -1.73 -7.78 12.60
CA TYR A 283 -0.52 -7.67 11.79
C TYR A 283 0.28 -6.41 12.23
N PRO A 284 1.58 -6.51 12.43
CA PRO A 284 2.36 -7.76 12.49
C PRO A 284 1.96 -8.66 13.68
N LEU A 285 2.26 -9.96 13.58
CA LEU A 285 2.13 -10.87 14.72
C LEU A 285 3.35 -10.75 15.64
N PRO A 286 3.21 -11.04 16.94
CA PRO A 286 4.36 -11.08 17.85
C PRO A 286 5.42 -12.11 17.41
N LYS A 287 6.68 -11.86 17.75
CA LYS A 287 7.77 -12.82 17.53
C LYS A 287 7.45 -14.17 18.20
N GLY A 288 7.63 -15.26 17.43
CA GLY A 288 7.30 -16.63 17.88
C GLY A 288 5.85 -17.05 17.65
N GLN A 289 4.97 -16.15 17.17
CA GLN A 289 3.60 -16.48 16.72
C GLN A 289 3.44 -16.34 15.21
N GLU A 290 4.55 -16.14 14.49
CA GLU A 290 4.57 -16.00 13.05
C GLU A 290 4.07 -17.28 12.38
N THR A 291 3.12 -17.15 11.51
CA THR A 291 2.77 -18.19 10.57
C THR A 291 3.65 -18.03 9.33
N SER A 292 3.77 -19.05 8.49
CA SER A 292 4.51 -18.97 7.21
C SER A 292 4.11 -17.81 6.29
N LYS A 293 3.15 -16.99 6.71
CA LYS A 293 2.60 -15.83 5.99
C LYS A 293 2.81 -14.49 6.69
N SER A 294 3.39 -14.46 7.88
CA SER A 294 3.63 -13.22 8.63
C SER A 294 5.05 -13.18 9.15
N LEU A 295 5.82 -12.23 8.65
CA LEU A 295 7.15 -11.92 9.18
C LEU A 295 6.96 -10.99 10.38
N GLY A 296 7.39 -11.42 11.56
CA GLY A 296 7.61 -10.55 12.69
C GLY A 296 8.80 -9.64 12.36
N VAL A 297 8.54 -8.36 12.17
CA VAL A 297 9.61 -7.38 11.94
C VAL A 297 9.79 -6.58 13.19
N PHE A 298 10.96 -6.66 13.80
CA PHE A 298 11.36 -5.83 14.91
C PHE A 298 12.61 -5.07 14.51
N ASN A 299 12.48 -3.79 14.19
CA ASN A 299 13.59 -2.86 14.08
C ASN A 299 13.62 -1.95 15.29
N TYR A 300 14.81 -1.72 15.82
CA TYR A 300 15.08 -1.17 17.12
C TYR A 300 14.81 0.34 17.29
N ASP A 301 14.43 1.07 16.25
CA ASP A 301 14.29 2.54 16.32
C ASP A 301 12.95 3.07 15.81
N MET A 302 11.88 2.27 15.83
CA MET A 302 10.61 2.69 15.24
C MET A 302 9.42 2.41 16.16
N THR A 303 8.47 3.33 16.17
CA THR A 303 7.12 3.11 16.69
C THR A 303 6.38 2.13 15.76
N TYR A 304 5.80 1.08 16.32
CA TYR A 304 5.04 0.07 15.61
C TYR A 304 3.55 0.32 15.71
N PHE A 305 2.86 0.01 14.64
CA PHE A 305 1.39 0.07 14.64
C PHE A 305 0.82 -1.31 14.33
N VAL A 306 -0.01 -1.81 15.23
CA VAL A 306 -0.72 -3.06 15.03
C VAL A 306 -2.03 -2.78 14.31
N THR A 307 -2.26 -3.48 13.20
CA THR A 307 -3.52 -3.45 12.45
C THR A 307 -4.33 -4.70 12.77
N LEU A 308 -5.61 -4.53 13.04
CA LEU A 308 -6.54 -5.63 13.28
C LEU A 308 -7.42 -5.88 12.06
N THR A 309 -7.73 -7.14 11.82
CA THR A 309 -8.68 -7.56 10.79
C THR A 309 -9.67 -8.57 11.35
N ALA A 310 -10.89 -8.56 10.85
CA ALA A 310 -11.93 -9.50 11.23
C ALA A 310 -12.78 -9.89 10.02
N GLN A 311 -13.70 -10.81 10.21
CA GLN A 311 -14.69 -11.21 9.22
C GLN A 311 -15.48 -9.99 8.72
N ASP A 312 -15.80 -9.95 7.42
CA ASP A 312 -16.56 -8.86 6.80
C ASP A 312 -17.85 -8.52 7.55
N GLY A 313 -18.04 -7.22 7.81
CA GLY A 313 -19.19 -6.70 8.54
C GLY A 313 -19.15 -6.91 10.06
N ALA A 314 -18.03 -7.35 10.62
CA ALA A 314 -17.82 -7.38 12.07
C ALA A 314 -17.10 -6.09 12.52
N ASP A 315 -17.58 -5.51 13.62
CA ASP A 315 -16.87 -4.46 14.34
C ASP A 315 -15.78 -5.07 15.22
N ILE A 316 -14.62 -4.42 15.31
CA ILE A 316 -13.53 -4.86 16.17
C ILE A 316 -13.41 -3.90 17.35
N TYR A 317 -13.33 -4.45 18.55
CA TYR A 317 -13.06 -3.71 19.79
C TYR A 317 -11.78 -4.23 20.41
N TYR A 318 -10.95 -3.32 20.96
CA TYR A 318 -9.64 -3.68 21.47
C TYR A 318 -9.27 -2.92 22.74
N GLU A 319 -8.34 -3.52 23.48
CA GLU A 319 -7.64 -2.94 24.62
C GLU A 319 -6.14 -3.16 24.46
N ILE A 320 -5.34 -2.22 24.98
CA ILE A 320 -3.89 -2.32 25.02
C ILE A 320 -3.37 -1.91 26.40
N ALA A 321 -2.40 -2.65 26.92
CA ALA A 321 -1.71 -2.32 28.17
C ALA A 321 -0.22 -2.71 28.11
N GLU A 322 0.62 -2.02 28.90
CA GLU A 322 2.00 -2.43 29.13
C GLU A 322 2.03 -3.62 30.12
N GLY A 323 2.80 -4.65 29.78
CA GLY A 323 2.93 -5.91 30.52
C GLY A 323 2.21 -7.07 29.85
N ALA A 324 2.82 -8.27 29.93
CA ALA A 324 2.24 -9.49 29.36
C ALA A 324 0.84 -9.78 29.96
N ASP A 325 -0.13 -10.05 29.07
CA ASP A 325 -1.52 -10.38 29.40
C ASP A 325 -2.30 -9.35 30.25
N LYS A 326 -1.78 -8.13 30.37
CA LYS A 326 -2.35 -7.06 31.23
C LYS A 326 -3.53 -6.31 30.62
N ALA A 327 -3.71 -6.32 29.31
CA ALA A 327 -4.88 -5.68 28.70
C ALA A 327 -6.19 -6.28 29.22
N ALA A 328 -7.17 -5.43 29.46
CA ALA A 328 -8.50 -5.86 29.85
C ALA A 328 -9.14 -6.71 28.73
N VAL A 329 -10.13 -7.52 29.06
CA VAL A 329 -10.94 -8.22 28.05
C VAL A 329 -11.80 -7.18 27.33
N PRO A 330 -11.68 -7.04 25.99
CA PRO A 330 -12.46 -6.04 25.27
C PRO A 330 -13.95 -6.34 25.28
N THR A 331 -14.73 -5.26 25.35
CA THR A 331 -16.20 -5.28 25.24
C THR A 331 -16.63 -4.25 24.19
N THR A 332 -17.92 -4.13 23.92
CA THR A 332 -18.47 -3.08 23.05
C THR A 332 -18.30 -1.66 23.61
N ALA A 333 -17.91 -1.51 24.88
CA ALA A 333 -17.53 -0.24 25.49
C ALA A 333 -16.03 0.10 25.33
N SER A 334 -15.22 -0.86 24.89
CA SER A 334 -13.79 -0.67 24.62
C SER A 334 -13.55 0.16 23.35
N LYS A 335 -12.29 0.50 23.08
CA LYS A 335 -11.93 1.23 21.86
C LYS A 335 -12.36 0.44 20.64
N LYS A 336 -13.15 1.06 19.77
CA LYS A 336 -13.53 0.47 18.49
C LYS A 336 -12.36 0.67 17.52
N PHE A 337 -11.91 -0.42 16.89
CA PHE A 337 -10.91 -0.36 15.86
C PHE A 337 -11.56 0.10 14.54
N ASP A 338 -11.15 1.26 14.05
CA ASP A 338 -11.57 1.74 12.75
C ASP A 338 -10.65 1.15 11.68
N THR A 339 -11.15 0.20 10.91
CA THR A 339 -10.39 -0.45 9.83
C THR A 339 -9.92 0.52 8.74
N TYR A 340 -10.40 1.75 8.78
CA TYR A 340 -10.03 2.84 7.85
C TYR A 340 -8.98 3.80 8.41
N GLN A 341 -8.70 3.73 9.72
CA GLN A 341 -7.64 4.51 10.35
C GLN A 341 -6.43 3.62 10.65
N TYR A 342 -5.29 4.02 10.12
CA TYR A 342 -4.01 3.42 10.47
C TYR A 342 -3.48 4.05 11.76
N ARG A 343 -2.61 3.33 12.48
CA ARG A 343 -1.93 3.82 13.70
C ARG A 343 -2.83 3.98 14.94
N GLN A 344 -3.88 3.20 15.08
CA GLN A 344 -4.72 3.24 16.27
C GLN A 344 -4.13 2.48 17.46
N ILE A 345 -3.40 1.40 17.18
CA ILE A 345 -2.72 0.61 18.20
C ILE A 345 -1.22 0.86 18.02
N GLU A 346 -0.72 1.78 18.80
CA GLU A 346 0.67 2.18 18.79
C GLU A 346 1.45 1.40 19.84
N ILE A 347 2.55 0.77 19.42
CA ILE A 347 3.51 0.10 20.27
C ILE A 347 4.75 0.99 20.31
N THR A 348 4.89 1.76 21.38
CA THR A 348 5.99 2.73 21.52
C THR A 348 7.24 2.04 22.02
N GLN A 349 8.36 2.32 21.38
CA GLN A 349 9.65 1.82 21.81
C GLN A 349 10.01 2.39 23.20
N PRO A 350 10.53 1.56 24.14
CA PRO A 350 11.02 2.08 25.41
C PRO A 350 12.24 2.98 25.19
N THR A 351 12.44 3.95 26.08
CA THR A 351 13.65 4.76 26.07
C THR A 351 14.86 3.89 26.34
N ALA A 352 15.86 3.97 25.46
CA ALA A 352 17.13 3.26 25.65
C ALA A 352 17.80 3.66 26.97
N SER A 353 18.42 2.70 27.62
CA SER A 353 19.17 2.92 28.85
C SER A 353 20.67 2.86 28.57
N ALA A 354 21.43 3.80 29.15
CA ALA A 354 22.90 3.77 29.10
C ALA A 354 23.51 2.49 29.74
N LYS A 355 22.69 1.71 30.46
CA LYS A 355 23.13 0.48 31.15
C LYS A 355 22.89 -0.80 30.31
N GLY A 356 22.28 -0.70 29.14
CA GLY A 356 21.99 -1.84 28.28
C GLY A 356 20.59 -1.80 27.66
N PRO A 357 20.23 -2.85 26.90
CA PRO A 357 18.94 -2.96 26.26
C PRO A 357 17.79 -2.87 27.25
N VAL A 358 16.71 -2.20 26.87
CA VAL A 358 15.47 -2.12 27.65
C VAL A 358 14.35 -2.76 26.82
N THR A 359 13.75 -3.82 27.35
CA THR A 359 12.61 -4.48 26.73
C THR A 359 11.34 -4.14 27.49
N LYS A 360 10.28 -3.77 26.75
CA LYS A 360 8.92 -3.65 27.26
C LYS A 360 7.99 -4.59 26.50
N THR A 361 7.07 -5.19 27.22
CA THR A 361 6.02 -6.01 26.64
C THR A 361 4.73 -5.20 26.57
N TYR A 362 4.06 -5.21 25.44
CA TYR A 362 2.72 -4.65 25.26
C TYR A 362 1.75 -5.77 24.93
N ASN A 363 0.66 -5.80 25.68
CA ASN A 363 -0.43 -6.77 25.45
C ASN A 363 -1.56 -6.09 24.69
N VAL A 364 -1.97 -6.68 23.58
CA VAL A 364 -3.14 -6.28 22.79
C VAL A 364 -4.18 -7.41 22.84
N LYS A 365 -5.39 -7.09 23.25
CA LYS A 365 -6.54 -8.01 23.17
C LYS A 365 -7.60 -7.42 22.26
N ALA A 366 -8.29 -8.27 21.50
CA ALA A 366 -9.37 -7.84 20.62
C ALA A 366 -10.49 -8.87 20.51
N VAL A 367 -11.69 -8.37 20.24
CA VAL A 367 -12.87 -9.17 19.90
C VAL A 367 -13.52 -8.62 18.64
N ALA A 368 -14.15 -9.49 17.86
CA ALA A 368 -15.02 -9.12 16.76
C ALA A 368 -16.48 -9.24 17.21
N VAL A 369 -17.31 -8.25 16.84
CA VAL A 369 -18.74 -8.23 17.14
C VAL A 369 -19.53 -8.13 15.84
N LYS A 370 -20.43 -9.08 15.61
CA LYS A 370 -21.30 -9.10 14.43
C LYS A 370 -22.69 -9.54 14.83
N ASN A 371 -23.71 -8.78 14.44
CA ASN A 371 -25.12 -9.08 14.77
C ASN A 371 -25.35 -9.32 16.28
N GLY A 372 -24.72 -8.51 17.14
CA GLY A 372 -24.83 -8.62 18.58
C GLY A 372 -24.08 -9.80 19.23
N ARG A 373 -23.33 -10.58 18.45
CA ARG A 373 -22.52 -11.70 18.95
C ARG A 373 -21.05 -11.35 18.96
N THR A 374 -20.37 -11.73 20.03
CA THR A 374 -18.94 -11.46 20.25
C THR A 374 -18.12 -12.73 20.03
N SER A 375 -17.00 -12.61 19.34
CA SER A 375 -16.03 -13.69 19.12
C SER A 375 -15.33 -14.11 20.42
N SER A 376 -14.54 -15.18 20.36
CA SER A 376 -13.50 -15.40 21.36
C SER A 376 -12.50 -14.24 21.34
N VAL A 377 -11.82 -14.04 22.48
CA VAL A 377 -10.78 -13.00 22.63
C VAL A 377 -9.52 -13.44 21.89
N ALA A 378 -9.05 -12.61 20.98
CA ALA A 378 -7.70 -12.71 20.45
C ALA A 378 -6.73 -11.97 21.39
N ASN A 379 -5.54 -12.53 21.61
CA ASN A 379 -4.56 -12.04 22.58
C ASN A 379 -3.15 -12.11 22.02
N TRP A 380 -2.41 -10.99 22.04
CA TRP A 380 -1.07 -10.88 21.52
C TRP A 380 -0.17 -10.10 22.48
N ASN A 381 1.04 -10.60 22.71
CA ASN A 381 2.08 -9.93 23.49
C ASN A 381 3.22 -9.52 22.54
N TYR A 382 3.55 -8.24 22.51
CA TYR A 382 4.60 -7.66 21.69
C TYR A 382 5.77 -7.23 22.58
N ASP A 383 6.91 -7.88 22.43
CA ASP A 383 8.15 -7.47 23.09
C ASP A 383 8.91 -6.50 22.20
N VAL A 384 9.14 -5.30 22.71
CA VAL A 384 9.87 -4.24 22.01
C VAL A 384 11.12 -3.90 22.80
N THR A 385 12.27 -4.06 22.16
CA THR A 385 13.57 -3.82 22.78
C THR A 385 14.20 -2.57 22.19
N SER A 386 14.61 -1.64 23.04
CA SER A 386 15.47 -0.51 22.68
C SER A 386 16.90 -0.84 23.07
N ILE A 387 17.82 -0.68 22.12
CA ILE A 387 19.25 -0.85 22.36
C ILE A 387 19.87 0.54 22.47
N PRO A 388 20.74 0.79 23.46
CA PRO A 388 21.39 2.08 23.58
C PRO A 388 22.29 2.32 22.38
N HIS A 389 22.15 3.49 21.76
CA HIS A 389 23.16 3.97 20.83
C HIS A 389 24.42 4.30 21.63
N HIS A 390 25.45 3.51 21.46
CA HIS A 390 26.77 3.87 21.96
C HIS A 390 27.39 4.88 20.98
N GLU A 391 27.64 6.11 21.44
CA GLU A 391 28.62 6.98 20.79
C GLU A 391 29.97 6.29 20.88
N LEU A 392 30.40 5.66 19.86
CA LEU A 392 31.76 5.14 19.74
C LEU A 392 32.69 6.36 19.54
N LYS A 393 33.39 6.76 20.58
CA LYS A 393 34.56 7.59 20.41
C LYS A 393 35.66 6.73 19.83
N VAL A 394 35.87 6.81 18.55
CA VAL A 394 37.00 6.17 17.89
C VAL A 394 38.25 6.87 18.42
N GLY A 395 38.98 6.21 19.30
CA GLY A 395 40.29 6.68 19.76
C GLY A 395 41.26 6.58 18.60
N VAL A 396 41.97 7.68 18.31
CA VAL A 396 43.05 7.66 17.32
C VAL A 396 44.12 6.65 17.81
N PRO A 397 44.53 5.66 16.95
CA PRO A 397 45.59 4.74 17.31
C PRO A 397 46.84 5.49 17.75
N LYS A 398 47.59 4.96 18.72
CA LYS A 398 48.79 5.61 19.31
C LYS A 398 49.89 5.92 18.32
N ASP A 399 49.88 5.29 17.17
CA ASP A 399 50.89 5.30 16.09
C ASP A 399 50.41 6.08 14.86
N TRP A 400 49.29 6.81 14.97
CA TRP A 400 48.78 7.55 13.84
C TRP A 400 49.66 8.81 13.54
N ASN A 401 50.03 8.94 12.25
CA ASN A 401 50.98 9.94 11.77
C ASN A 401 50.36 11.31 11.41
N GLY A 402 49.09 11.55 11.75
CA GLY A 402 48.43 12.84 11.52
C GLY A 402 47.78 13.03 10.14
N SER A 403 47.65 11.98 9.33
CA SER A 403 46.87 12.04 8.09
C SER A 403 45.38 12.01 8.41
N ASP A 404 44.53 12.72 7.66
CA ASP A 404 43.09 12.72 7.85
C ASP A 404 42.55 11.28 7.82
N VAL A 405 41.81 10.90 8.85
CA VAL A 405 41.11 9.62 8.86
C VAL A 405 39.96 9.76 7.87
N PRO A 406 39.91 8.95 6.81
CA PRO A 406 38.75 8.95 5.93
C PRO A 406 37.51 8.60 6.75
N ASN A 407 36.32 9.09 6.34
CA ASN A 407 35.06 8.85 7.00
C ASN A 407 34.87 7.36 7.31
N VAL A 408 34.99 7.04 8.59
CA VAL A 408 34.83 5.69 9.10
C VAL A 408 33.42 5.55 9.65
N THR A 409 32.63 4.64 9.09
CA THR A 409 31.31 4.31 9.59
C THR A 409 31.38 3.00 10.37
N LEU A 410 31.01 3.03 11.63
CA LEU A 410 30.82 1.83 12.44
C LEU A 410 29.43 1.31 12.24
N ILE A 411 29.30 0.06 11.82
CA ILE A 411 28.06 -0.66 11.69
C ILE A 411 28.07 -1.79 12.71
N GLN A 412 27.08 -1.81 13.59
CA GLN A 412 26.85 -2.94 14.49
C GLN A 412 25.87 -3.92 13.81
N ASP A 413 26.28 -5.17 13.68
CA ASP A 413 25.39 -6.26 13.30
C ASP A 413 24.70 -6.81 14.56
N TYR A 414 23.41 -6.52 14.70
CA TYR A 414 22.62 -6.86 15.87
C TYR A 414 22.29 -8.36 15.98
N ASP A 415 22.42 -9.13 14.90
CA ASP A 415 22.16 -10.56 14.91
C ASP A 415 23.37 -11.38 15.38
N SER A 416 24.58 -10.82 15.29
CA SER A 416 25.83 -11.53 15.61
C SER A 416 26.66 -10.92 16.73
N ASP A 417 26.22 -9.81 17.35
CA ASP A 417 27.03 -9.00 18.30
C ASP A 417 28.39 -8.53 17.77
N LYS A 418 28.55 -8.54 16.44
CA LYS A 418 29.79 -8.13 15.78
C LYS A 418 29.70 -6.66 15.36
N MET A 419 30.83 -5.98 15.52
CA MET A 419 30.99 -4.63 15.03
C MET A 419 31.86 -4.62 13.77
N TYR A 420 31.42 -3.88 12.76
CA TYR A 420 32.13 -3.76 11.50
C TYR A 420 32.60 -2.30 11.32
N LEU A 421 33.88 -2.13 11.00
CA LEU A 421 34.42 -0.85 10.57
C LEU A 421 34.34 -0.81 9.06
N VAL A 422 33.61 0.15 8.50
CA VAL A 422 33.54 0.34 7.05
C VAL A 422 34.36 1.56 6.68
N GLU A 423 35.49 1.36 6.03
CA GLU A 423 36.34 2.40 5.46
C GLU A 423 36.17 2.35 3.94
N GLY A 424 35.51 3.34 3.36
CA GLY A 424 35.30 3.38 1.90
C GLY A 424 34.56 2.13 1.38
N THR A 425 35.28 1.24 0.70
CA THR A 425 34.75 -0.01 0.15
C THR A 425 35.26 -1.26 0.86
N THR A 426 36.00 -1.13 1.96
CA THR A 426 36.63 -2.26 2.67
C THR A 426 35.95 -2.50 4.01
N GLU A 427 35.35 -3.68 4.20
CA GLU A 427 34.88 -4.15 5.49
C GLU A 427 36.05 -4.69 6.32
N VAL A 428 36.20 -4.18 7.54
CA VAL A 428 37.15 -4.72 8.50
C VAL A 428 36.37 -5.28 9.69
N LEU A 429 36.48 -6.59 9.90
CA LEU A 429 35.92 -7.31 11.04
C LEU A 429 36.86 -7.15 12.25
N TYR A 430 36.32 -6.74 13.40
CA TYR A 430 36.99 -6.76 14.70
C TYR A 430 36.42 -7.87 15.60
#